data_7aaacb23cea2032302fc77041a8a6fd0
#
_entry.id   7aaacb23cea2032302fc77041a8a6fd0
#
_cell.length_a   1.000
_cell.length_b   1.000
_cell.length_c   1.000
_cell.angle_alpha   90.00
_cell.angle_beta   90.00
_cell.angle_gamma   90.00
#
_symmetry.space_group_name_H-M   'P 1'
#
loop_
_entity.id
_entity.type
_entity.pdbx_description
1 polymer ?
#
loop_
_entity_poly.entity_id
_entity_poly.type
_entity_poly.pdbx_seq_one_letter_code
_entity_poly.pdbx_strand_id
1 'polypeptide(L)'
;VDDWEEIPADMAETGEFAALRIRGDSMNPRMEDGDVVIVRIQADCNSGDIAVVMINGCDATCKRLVKTTDGIRLESFNPAYKPMTFTNQEVLELPVRLFGVVVELRAKF
;
A
#
# COMPACT_ATOMS: atom_id res chain seq x y z
N VAL A 1 -4.48 6.30 3.41
CA VAL A 1 -3.16 6.55 4.02
C VAL A 1 -2.82 8.00 3.78
N ASP A 2 -2.69 8.79 4.81
CA ASP A 2 -2.57 10.24 4.64
C ASP A 2 -1.62 10.94 5.61
N ASP A 3 -1.13 10.26 6.65
CA ASP A 3 -0.18 10.85 7.59
C ASP A 3 1.15 10.10 7.59
N TRP A 4 2.24 10.86 7.71
CA TRP A 4 3.59 10.31 7.83
C TRP A 4 4.07 10.44 9.26
N GLU A 5 4.75 9.40 9.74
CA GLU A 5 5.36 9.38 11.06
C GLU A 5 6.84 9.07 10.96
N GLU A 6 7.58 9.39 12.02
CA GLU A 6 9.02 9.18 12.08
C GLU A 6 9.36 7.69 12.06
N ILE A 7 10.37 7.32 11.27
CA ILE A 7 10.81 5.93 11.12
C ILE A 7 11.77 5.59 12.25
N PRO A 8 11.64 4.40 12.87
CA PRO A 8 12.64 3.94 13.83
C PRO A 8 14.04 3.85 13.21
N ALA A 9 15.06 4.27 13.96
CA ALA A 9 16.43 4.37 13.45
C ALA A 9 17.01 3.03 13.01
N ASP A 10 16.70 1.95 13.71
CA ASP A 10 17.16 0.61 13.37
C ASP A 10 16.64 0.14 12.01
N MET A 11 15.42 0.51 11.64
CA MET A 11 14.88 0.18 10.34
C MET A 11 15.50 1.05 9.24
N ALA A 12 15.74 2.32 9.52
CA ALA A 12 16.34 3.25 8.56
C ALA A 12 17.72 2.83 8.10
N GLU A 13 18.48 2.09 8.92
CA GLU A 13 19.81 1.62 8.57
C GLU A 13 19.80 0.52 7.49
N THR A 14 18.69 -0.18 7.29
CA THR A 14 18.60 -1.29 6.35
C THR A 14 17.96 -0.92 5.01
N GLY A 15 17.63 0.36 4.80
CA GLY A 15 17.01 0.83 3.57
C GLY A 15 16.18 2.07 3.82
N GLU A 16 15.39 2.45 2.82
CA GLU A 16 14.47 3.56 2.94
C GLU A 16 13.09 3.06 3.41
N PHE A 17 12.59 3.67 4.45
CA PHE A 17 11.31 3.33 5.04
C PHE A 17 10.48 4.57 5.28
N ALA A 18 9.17 4.37 5.35
CA ALA A 18 8.21 5.39 5.73
C ALA A 18 7.18 4.79 6.66
N ALA A 19 6.65 5.60 7.56
CA ALA A 19 5.55 5.20 8.43
C ALA A 19 4.29 5.92 7.97
N LEU A 20 3.23 5.18 7.68
CA LEU A 20 1.98 5.73 7.19
C LEU A 20 0.83 5.29 8.09
N ARG A 21 -0.07 6.21 8.40
CA ARG A 21 -1.26 5.92 9.18
C ARG A 21 -2.39 5.47 8.27
N ILE A 22 -3.03 4.37 8.64
CA ILE A 22 -4.18 3.84 7.90
C ILE A 22 -5.42 4.68 8.21
N ARG A 23 -6.17 4.99 7.17
CA ARG A 23 -7.47 5.66 7.28
C ARG A 23 -8.56 4.80 6.64
N GLY A 24 -9.71 4.76 7.32
CA GLY A 24 -10.86 4.01 6.84
C GLY A 24 -10.78 2.52 7.17
N ASP A 25 -11.70 1.76 6.58
CA ASP A 25 -11.93 0.36 6.93
C ASP A 25 -11.72 -0.62 5.78
N SER A 26 -11.18 -0.18 4.64
CA SER A 26 -11.03 -1.06 3.48
C SER A 26 -10.10 -2.25 3.72
N MET A 27 -9.19 -2.14 4.69
CA MET A 27 -8.25 -3.21 5.02
C MET A 27 -8.63 -3.98 6.28
N ASN A 28 -9.80 -3.71 6.86
CA ASN A 28 -10.32 -4.52 7.97
C ASN A 28 -10.59 -5.96 7.53
N PRO A 29 -10.39 -6.93 8.39
CA PRO A 29 -9.94 -6.83 9.78
C PRO A 29 -8.43 -6.83 9.98
N ARG A 30 -7.65 -6.93 8.91
CA ARG A 30 -6.20 -7.04 9.03
C ARG A 30 -5.54 -5.76 9.52
N MET A 31 -6.02 -4.62 9.05
CA MET A 31 -5.56 -3.30 9.47
C MET A 31 -6.77 -2.44 9.78
N GLU A 32 -6.69 -1.69 10.85
CA GLU A 32 -7.78 -0.83 11.30
C GLU A 32 -7.42 0.64 11.15
N ASP A 33 -8.44 1.48 11.08
CA ASP A 33 -8.27 2.93 11.08
C ASP A 33 -7.41 3.36 12.27
N GLY A 34 -6.39 4.15 12.01
CA GLY A 34 -5.46 4.62 13.03
C GLY A 34 -4.23 3.75 13.22
N ASP A 35 -4.19 2.54 12.67
CA ASP A 35 -2.99 1.72 12.69
C ASP A 35 -1.89 2.36 11.86
N VAL A 36 -0.64 2.07 12.21
CA VAL A 36 0.52 2.55 11.47
C VAL A 36 1.18 1.39 10.77
N VAL A 37 1.47 1.56 9.49
CA VAL A 37 2.24 0.57 8.73
C VAL A 37 3.62 1.13 8.42
N ILE A 38 4.62 0.27 8.50
CA ILE A 38 5.97 0.60 8.07
C ILE A 38 6.13 0.08 6.65
N VAL A 39 6.51 0.96 5.76
CA VAL A 39 6.59 0.71 4.33
C VAL A 39 8.04 0.79 3.89
N ARG A 40 8.52 -0.27 3.26
CA ARG A 40 9.81 -0.22 2.58
C ARG A 40 9.61 0.43 1.22
N ILE A 41 10.31 1.53 0.97
CA ILE A 41 10.23 2.25 -0.30
C ILE A 41 11.01 1.46 -1.34
N GLN A 42 10.34 0.99 -2.36
CA GLN A 42 10.94 0.20 -3.43
C GLN A 42 10.11 0.32 -4.71
N ALA A 43 10.77 0.09 -5.84
CA ALA A 43 10.16 0.32 -7.15
C ALA A 43 9.29 -0.83 -7.64
N ASP A 44 9.45 -2.03 -7.08
CA ASP A 44 8.68 -3.20 -7.50
C ASP A 44 8.32 -4.05 -6.28
N CYS A 45 7.38 -4.98 -6.48
CA CYS A 45 6.93 -5.89 -5.43
C CYS A 45 6.56 -7.25 -6.03
N ASN A 46 6.33 -8.23 -5.16
CA ASN A 46 5.82 -9.53 -5.56
C ASN A 46 4.30 -9.52 -5.55
N SER A 47 3.72 -10.34 -6.44
CA SER A 47 2.27 -10.53 -6.45
C SER A 47 1.81 -11.08 -5.10
N GLY A 48 0.79 -10.45 -4.53
CA GLY A 48 0.27 -10.80 -3.21
C GLY A 48 0.80 -9.94 -2.07
N ASP A 49 1.81 -9.11 -2.33
CA ASP A 49 2.32 -8.19 -1.30
C ASP A 49 1.28 -7.13 -0.95
N ILE A 50 1.31 -6.70 0.31
CA ILE A 50 0.54 -5.54 0.73
C ILE A 50 1.35 -4.31 0.39
N ALA A 51 0.81 -3.49 -0.49
CA ALA A 51 1.55 -2.37 -1.08
C ALA A 51 0.84 -1.05 -0.88
N VAL A 52 1.62 0.00 -0.87
CA VAL A 52 1.11 1.37 -0.95
C VAL A 52 1.36 1.85 -2.37
N VAL A 53 0.31 2.22 -3.06
CA VAL A 53 0.36 2.70 -4.44
C VAL A 53 -0.22 4.10 -4.54
N MET A 54 0.33 4.87 -5.48
CA MET A 54 -0.17 6.20 -5.83
C MET A 54 -0.94 6.09 -7.13
N ILE A 55 -2.20 6.52 -7.12
CA ILE A 55 -3.05 6.49 -8.32
C ILE A 55 -3.20 7.91 -8.81
N ASN A 56 -2.85 8.13 -10.08
CA ASN A 56 -2.95 9.44 -10.73
C ASN A 56 -2.21 10.55 -9.98
N GLY A 57 -1.13 10.19 -9.29
CA GLY A 57 -0.27 11.15 -8.60
C GLY A 57 -0.83 11.81 -7.35
N CYS A 58 -2.08 11.52 -6.98
CA CYS A 58 -2.77 12.25 -5.92
C CYS A 58 -3.05 11.40 -4.69
N ASP A 59 -3.55 10.19 -4.88
CA ASP A 59 -4.05 9.38 -3.79
C ASP A 59 -3.16 8.19 -3.48
N ALA A 60 -2.70 8.12 -2.23
CA ALA A 60 -1.99 6.94 -1.73
C ALA A 60 -3.02 5.96 -1.16
N THR A 61 -2.95 4.72 -1.58
CA THR A 61 -3.83 3.67 -1.07
C THR A 61 -3.03 2.44 -0.68
N CYS A 62 -3.43 1.80 0.41
CA CYS A 62 -2.81 0.56 0.90
C CYS A 62 -3.73 -0.59 0.53
N LYS A 63 -3.25 -1.50 -0.28
CA LYS A 63 -4.02 -2.64 -0.79
C LYS A 63 -3.10 -3.83 -1.00
N ARG A 64 -3.71 -5.01 -1.11
CA ARG A 64 -2.99 -6.17 -1.59
C ARG A 64 -2.87 -6.09 -3.10
N LEU A 65 -1.64 -6.04 -3.60
CA LEU A 65 -1.39 -5.92 -5.03
C LEU A 65 -1.20 -7.31 -5.64
N VAL A 66 -2.03 -7.64 -6.59
CA VAL A 66 -1.95 -8.91 -7.32
C VAL A 66 -1.59 -8.60 -8.77
N LYS A 67 -0.53 -9.22 -9.27
CA LYS A 67 -0.14 -9.10 -10.67
C LYS A 67 -0.99 -10.04 -11.51
N THR A 68 -1.56 -9.52 -12.58
CA THR A 68 -2.40 -10.30 -13.50
C THR A 68 -1.72 -10.35 -14.86
N THR A 69 -2.25 -11.18 -15.77
CA THR A 69 -1.73 -11.28 -17.13
C THR A 69 -1.77 -9.93 -17.85
N ASP A 70 -2.82 -9.14 -17.63
CA ASP A 70 -3.06 -7.90 -18.37
C ASP A 70 -2.74 -6.64 -17.57
N GLY A 71 -2.33 -6.76 -16.32
CA GLY A 71 -2.07 -5.60 -15.48
C GLY A 71 -1.97 -5.94 -14.00
N ILE A 72 -2.70 -5.21 -13.16
CA ILE A 72 -2.71 -5.42 -11.73
C ILE A 72 -4.13 -5.37 -11.18
N ARG A 73 -4.32 -5.99 -10.01
CA ARG A 73 -5.54 -5.90 -9.23
C ARG A 73 -5.18 -5.47 -7.81
N LEU A 74 -5.86 -4.47 -7.31
CA LEU A 74 -5.72 -3.98 -5.94
C LEU A 74 -6.88 -4.49 -5.12
N GLU A 75 -6.59 -5.31 -4.12
CA GLU A 75 -7.59 -5.98 -3.30
C GLU A 75 -7.62 -5.41 -1.88
N SER A 76 -8.83 -5.14 -1.40
CA SER A 76 -9.06 -4.82 0.00
C SER A 76 -9.25 -6.11 0.79
N PHE A 77 -8.87 -6.11 2.08
CA PHE A 77 -9.20 -7.25 2.95
C PHE A 77 -10.66 -7.24 3.37
N ASN A 78 -11.28 -6.06 3.39
CA ASN A 78 -12.71 -5.94 3.70
C ASN A 78 -13.53 -6.34 2.49
N PRO A 79 -14.37 -7.40 2.59
CA PRO A 79 -15.15 -7.88 1.45
C PRO A 79 -16.24 -6.90 0.97
N ALA A 80 -16.53 -5.86 1.74
CA ALA A 80 -17.45 -4.81 1.30
C ALA A 80 -16.89 -3.96 0.16
N TYR A 81 -15.56 -4.01 -0.04
CA TYR A 81 -14.89 -3.24 -1.09
C TYR A 81 -14.55 -4.14 -2.26
N LYS A 82 -14.94 -3.74 -3.45
CA LYS A 82 -14.63 -4.49 -4.67
C LYS A 82 -13.18 -4.25 -5.09
N PRO A 83 -12.51 -5.27 -5.66
CA PRO A 83 -11.17 -5.07 -6.21
C PRO A 83 -11.15 -4.01 -7.31
N MET A 84 -10.06 -3.26 -7.38
CA MET A 84 -9.79 -2.33 -8.47
C MET A 84 -8.84 -3.00 -9.45
N THR A 85 -9.22 -3.07 -10.71
CA THR A 85 -8.42 -3.71 -11.75
C THR A 85 -7.91 -2.65 -12.73
N PHE A 86 -6.62 -2.72 -13.04
CA PHE A 86 -5.98 -1.82 -13.99
C PHE A 86 -5.26 -2.63 -15.05
N THR A 87 -5.45 -2.25 -16.32
CA THR A 87 -4.66 -2.83 -17.40
C THR A 87 -3.25 -2.24 -17.39
N ASN A 88 -2.30 -2.90 -18.09
CA ASN A 88 -0.95 -2.36 -18.23
C ASN A 88 -0.95 -0.96 -18.82
N GLN A 89 -1.85 -0.69 -19.75
CA GLN A 89 -1.98 0.64 -20.34
C GLN A 89 -2.46 1.66 -19.33
N GLU A 90 -3.44 1.32 -18.50
CA GLU A 90 -3.93 2.20 -17.43
C GLU A 90 -2.87 2.46 -16.37
N VAL A 91 -2.06 1.44 -16.04
CA VAL A 91 -0.94 1.62 -15.10
C VAL A 91 0.03 2.68 -15.60
N LEU A 92 0.27 2.73 -16.90
CA LEU A 92 1.17 3.73 -17.50
C LEU A 92 0.51 5.11 -17.65
N GLU A 93 -0.76 5.15 -17.99
CA GLU A 93 -1.46 6.39 -18.34
C GLU A 93 -1.97 7.21 -17.17
N LEU A 94 -2.55 6.57 -16.15
CA LEU A 94 -3.09 7.28 -14.99
C LEU A 94 -2.04 8.13 -14.26
N PRO A 95 -0.79 7.74 -13.95
CA PRO A 95 -0.26 6.38 -13.79
C PRO A 95 -0.63 5.77 -12.43
N VAL A 96 -0.42 4.46 -12.31
CA VAL A 96 -0.46 3.75 -11.03
C VAL A 96 0.97 3.39 -10.67
N ARG A 97 1.48 3.96 -9.59
CA ARG A 97 2.89 3.78 -9.20
C ARG A 97 2.99 3.16 -7.81
N LEU A 98 3.87 2.18 -7.70
CA LEU A 98 4.21 1.61 -6.40
C LEU A 98 5.04 2.62 -5.61
N PHE A 99 4.60 2.92 -4.39
CA PHE A 99 5.39 3.68 -3.43
C PHE A 99 6.29 2.74 -2.61
N GLY A 100 5.74 1.63 -2.15
CA GLY A 100 6.48 0.67 -1.38
C GLY A 100 5.63 -0.50 -0.91
N VAL A 101 6.25 -1.38 -0.13
CA VAL A 101 5.65 -2.60 0.39
C VAL A 101 5.57 -2.53 1.91
N VAL A 102 4.43 -2.90 2.46
CA VAL A 102 4.23 -2.96 3.91
C VAL A 102 5.03 -4.12 4.47
N VAL A 103 5.93 -3.82 5.41
CA VAL A 103 6.78 -4.81 6.06
C VAL A 103 6.45 -5.02 7.53
N GLU A 104 5.72 -4.09 8.14
CA GLU A 104 5.37 -4.17 9.55
C GLU A 104 4.06 -3.43 9.81
N LEU A 105 3.24 -3.98 10.70
CA LEU A 105 2.01 -3.34 11.17
C LEU A 105 2.17 -3.01 12.65
N ARG A 106 1.88 -1.77 13.01
CA ARG A 106 1.85 -1.30 14.40
C ARG A 106 0.42 -0.92 14.76
N ALA A 107 -0.21 -1.78 15.56
CA ALA A 107 -1.59 -1.57 15.96
C ALA A 107 -1.71 -0.41 16.95
N LYS A 108 -2.82 0.30 16.85
CA LYS A 108 -3.19 1.33 17.79
C LYS A 108 -3.73 0.68 19.07
N PHE A 109 -3.36 1.22 20.20
CA PHE A 109 -3.90 0.83 21.49
C PHE A 109 -5.00 1.78 21.97
#